data_1a7fa120cf8054b7bcac43740e94d735
#
_entry.id   1a7fa120cf8054b7bcac43740e94d735
#
_cell.length_a   1.000
_cell.length_b   1.000
_cell.length_c   1.000
_cell.angle_alpha   90.00
_cell.angle_beta   90.00
_cell.angle_gamma   90.00
#
_symmetry.space_group_name_H-M   'P 1'
#
loop_
_entity.id
_entity.type
_entity.pdbx_description
1 polymer ?
#
loop_
_entity_poly.entity_id
_entity_poly.type
_entity_poly.pdbx_seq_one_letter_code
_entity_poly.pdbx_strand_id
1 'polypeptide(L)'
;MTMKRLFYLSALCGILLSGGCTDENEAYPGSLPNPYNALAGDAKSYPACITVSYRVAADAVNDGYRYGVCWNTTGRPTIEDDYQYGPQKPSDGTALMQIIPNTRLKYGVTYHFRAFVIADSQVYYTDETTAALDGESLAPIDLEWTRQEFAGLPAGIEVYKTTSDLNGRKFQAWYAVADCSGEEVELRVQDPGNPNGVTVDGQFTDDCYVLINGGLFDFTTHAHDGIKVIDGVLTGTVYNPRGSWDAGDAEEYNRWYQVTRGIFGVDDSGKPAIFWAGTANERTSYYAHPLPSVRGEAQYAAVSNVLPTTPTEWAPRFAVGCGPVLMRGGECLIDGAVTEKGYQLTDYEIWTDGLALASYRADQTIVGYTADGKVILFICDGRVEGLSLGATHREACAILKSLGCVDALKLDGGGSTAMVVCK
;
A
#
# COMPACT_ATOMS: atom_id res chain seq x y z
N MET A 1 53.28 -0.13 -7.99
CA MET A 1 53.25 1.33 -7.97
C MET A 1 51.97 1.75 -7.27
N THR A 2 52.10 2.07 -5.98
CA THR A 2 50.97 2.16 -5.01
C THR A 2 50.58 3.63 -4.87
N MET A 3 49.36 4.00 -5.26
CA MET A 3 48.86 5.34 -4.99
C MET A 3 48.14 5.39 -3.66
N LYS A 4 48.70 6.17 -2.74
CA LYS A 4 48.13 6.49 -1.42
C LYS A 4 46.97 7.49 -1.58
N ARG A 5 45.83 7.20 -0.95
CA ARG A 5 44.73 8.14 -0.77
C ARG A 5 45.03 9.05 0.42
N LEU A 6 44.95 10.36 0.20
CA LEU A 6 45.04 11.37 1.25
C LEU A 6 43.67 11.56 1.92
N PHE A 7 43.63 11.45 3.24
CA PHE A 7 42.51 11.90 4.09
C PHE A 7 42.80 13.31 4.54
N TYR A 8 41.87 14.23 4.33
CA TYR A 8 41.87 15.52 4.97
C TYR A 8 41.00 15.49 6.23
N LEU A 9 41.64 15.69 7.37
CA LEU A 9 40.98 15.94 8.66
C LEU A 9 41.00 17.46 8.85
N SER A 10 39.85 18.12 8.82
CA SER A 10 39.74 19.50 9.28
C SER A 10 39.26 19.51 10.72
N ALA A 11 40.15 19.88 11.60
CA ALA A 11 39.84 20.16 12.99
C ALA A 11 39.05 21.47 13.08
N LEU A 12 37.83 21.44 13.60
CA LEU A 12 37.11 22.63 14.00
C LEU A 12 37.24 22.80 15.51
N CYS A 13 37.79 23.93 15.86
CA CYS A 13 38.04 24.38 17.24
C CYS A 13 36.72 24.60 17.98
N GLY A 14 36.60 24.00 19.16
CA GLY A 14 35.50 24.27 20.06
C GLY A 14 35.57 25.67 20.67
N ILE A 15 34.44 26.33 20.74
CA ILE A 15 34.18 27.42 21.67
C ILE A 15 33.04 26.99 22.58
N LEU A 16 33.39 26.68 23.82
CA LEU A 16 32.46 26.54 24.92
C LEU A 16 31.97 27.93 25.30
N LEU A 17 30.71 28.23 25.13
CA LEU A 17 30.03 29.31 25.85
C LEU A 17 28.91 28.68 26.68
N SER A 18 29.14 28.77 27.99
CA SER A 18 28.20 28.41 29.03
C SER A 18 27.16 29.51 29.22
N GLY A 19 25.93 29.16 29.38
CA GLY A 19 24.96 29.87 30.18
C GLY A 19 23.78 30.48 29.44
N GLY A 20 22.60 30.12 29.85
CA GLY A 20 21.39 30.88 29.63
C GLY A 20 20.22 29.96 29.25
N CYS A 21 19.16 30.07 30.01
CA CYS A 21 17.85 29.44 29.73
C CYS A 21 17.53 29.51 28.27
N THR A 22 17.35 28.37 27.66
CA THR A 22 17.02 28.25 26.26
C THR A 22 15.55 28.54 26.09
N ASP A 23 15.23 29.56 25.34
CA ASP A 23 13.95 29.66 24.64
C ASP A 23 13.80 28.43 23.77
N GLU A 24 12.64 27.77 23.85
CA GLU A 24 12.31 26.52 23.17
C GLU A 24 12.17 26.64 21.64
N ASN A 25 12.72 27.71 21.07
CA ASN A 25 12.77 28.00 19.64
C ASN A 25 14.17 27.92 19.05
N GLU A 26 15.04 27.05 19.56
CA GLU A 26 16.24 26.72 18.78
C GLU A 26 15.86 25.86 17.58
N ALA A 27 15.45 26.56 16.61
CA ALA A 27 15.47 26.14 15.25
C ALA A 27 16.87 25.67 14.86
N TYR A 28 16.97 24.74 13.92
CA TYR A 28 18.20 24.43 13.19
C TYR A 28 18.99 25.73 12.96
N PRO A 29 20.34 25.74 12.99
CA PRO A 29 21.11 26.94 12.78
C PRO A 29 20.64 27.65 11.52
N GLY A 30 19.96 28.77 11.69
CA GLY A 30 19.36 29.50 10.58
C GLY A 30 17.84 29.48 10.50
N SER A 31 17.13 28.93 11.51
CA SER A 31 15.68 28.95 11.49
C SER A 31 15.12 30.34 11.73
N LEU A 32 14.81 30.96 10.66
CA LEU A 32 13.83 32.03 10.61
C LEU A 32 12.44 31.40 10.90
N PRO A 33 11.48 32.19 11.44
CA PRO A 33 10.09 31.74 11.53
C PRO A 33 9.69 31.17 10.19
N ASN A 34 9.06 29.99 10.22
CA ASN A 34 8.73 29.26 9.01
C ASN A 34 7.71 30.03 8.17
N PRO A 35 8.11 30.78 7.13
CA PRO A 35 7.19 31.59 6.35
C PRO A 35 6.32 30.72 5.42
N TYR A 36 6.68 29.44 5.28
CA TYR A 36 6.09 28.53 4.30
C TYR A 36 5.01 27.62 4.89
N ASN A 37 5.03 27.40 6.21
CA ASN A 37 4.00 26.62 6.89
C ASN A 37 3.18 27.53 7.81
N ALA A 38 1.95 27.76 7.43
CA ALA A 38 1.12 28.73 8.13
C ALA A 38 0.54 28.20 9.46
N LEU A 39 0.56 26.90 9.72
CA LEU A 39 0.05 26.30 10.96
C LEU A 39 0.72 24.96 11.25
N ALA A 40 1.07 24.73 12.52
CA ALA A 40 1.15 23.40 13.08
C ALA A 40 -0.24 22.76 12.96
N GLY A 41 -0.30 21.57 12.39
CA GLY A 41 -1.57 20.88 12.28
C GLY A 41 -1.84 20.04 13.52
N ASP A 42 -3.08 19.70 13.71
CA ASP A 42 -3.47 18.70 14.70
C ASP A 42 -3.12 17.30 14.21
N ALA A 43 -2.53 16.49 15.08
CA ALA A 43 -2.41 15.07 14.88
C ALA A 43 -3.62 14.36 15.50
N LYS A 44 -4.31 13.54 14.72
CA LYS A 44 -5.49 12.78 15.18
C LYS A 44 -5.27 11.29 14.96
N SER A 45 -5.63 10.52 15.97
CA SER A 45 -5.51 9.06 15.95
C SER A 45 -6.80 8.41 15.45
N TYR A 46 -6.60 7.34 14.71
CA TYR A 46 -7.63 6.42 14.23
C TYR A 46 -7.10 4.98 14.38
N PRO A 47 -7.95 3.95 14.37
CA PRO A 47 -7.51 2.57 14.58
C PRO A 47 -6.41 2.07 13.65
N ALA A 48 -6.37 2.55 12.42
CA ALA A 48 -5.36 2.09 11.44
C ALA A 48 -4.37 3.18 11.00
N CYS A 49 -4.47 4.39 11.52
CA CYS A 49 -3.59 5.49 11.12
C CYS A 49 -3.58 6.65 12.10
N ILE A 50 -2.58 7.50 11.97
CA ILE A 50 -2.60 8.86 12.51
C ILE A 50 -2.67 9.82 11.33
N THR A 51 -3.54 10.81 11.40
CA THR A 51 -3.59 11.91 10.44
C THR A 51 -2.94 13.15 11.02
N VAL A 52 -2.16 13.85 10.20
CA VAL A 52 -1.56 15.13 10.56
C VAL A 52 -2.03 16.17 9.56
N SER A 53 -2.73 17.19 10.05
CA SER A 53 -3.19 18.31 9.23
C SER A 53 -2.18 19.45 9.29
N TYR A 54 -1.89 20.09 8.17
CA TYR A 54 -0.99 21.24 8.08
C TYR A 54 -1.37 22.12 6.89
N ARG A 55 -0.79 23.31 6.84
CA ARG A 55 -0.96 24.23 5.71
C ARG A 55 0.38 24.64 5.15
N VAL A 56 0.43 24.81 3.85
CA VAL A 56 1.53 25.44 3.14
C VAL A 56 1.04 26.82 2.67
N ALA A 57 1.79 27.87 2.92
CA ALA A 57 1.39 29.22 2.50
C ALA A 57 1.26 29.29 0.98
N ALA A 58 0.27 30.02 0.48
CA ALA A 58 -0.05 30.06 -0.96
C ALA A 58 1.10 30.59 -1.82
N ASP A 59 1.87 31.53 -1.31
CA ASP A 59 3.06 32.12 -1.93
C ASP A 59 4.29 31.20 -1.84
N ALA A 60 4.24 30.18 -1.00
CA ALA A 60 5.27 29.15 -0.88
C ALA A 60 5.08 27.97 -1.84
N VAL A 61 4.01 27.95 -2.60
CA VAL A 61 3.75 26.90 -3.58
C VAL A 61 4.60 27.13 -4.83
N ASN A 62 5.83 26.65 -4.77
CA ASN A 62 6.80 26.72 -5.85
C ASN A 62 7.13 25.30 -6.34
N ASP A 63 7.33 25.12 -7.64
CA ASP A 63 7.63 23.84 -8.27
C ASP A 63 8.90 23.16 -7.73
N GLY A 64 9.81 23.92 -7.10
CA GLY A 64 11.04 23.42 -6.50
C GLY A 64 10.90 23.03 -5.02
N TYR A 65 9.79 23.35 -4.37
CA TYR A 65 9.63 23.11 -2.93
C TYR A 65 9.05 21.71 -2.67
N ARG A 66 9.55 21.08 -1.60
CA ARG A 66 9.04 19.82 -1.09
C ARG A 66 8.54 20.03 0.33
N TYR A 67 7.46 19.37 0.68
CA TYR A 67 6.87 19.45 2.01
C TYR A 67 6.28 18.10 2.39
N GLY A 68 6.00 17.93 3.67
CA GLY A 68 5.48 16.70 4.23
C GLY A 68 5.43 16.73 5.74
N VAL A 69 5.41 15.55 6.34
CA VAL A 69 5.39 15.35 7.79
C VAL A 69 6.54 14.42 8.17
N CYS A 70 7.25 14.74 9.23
CA CYS A 70 8.23 13.88 9.88
C CYS A 70 7.77 13.53 11.29
N TRP A 71 8.24 12.38 11.82
CA TRP A 71 7.86 11.93 13.16
C TRP A 71 8.94 11.07 13.80
N ASN A 72 8.94 11.06 15.14
CA ASN A 72 9.73 10.17 15.98
C ASN A 72 9.04 9.96 17.33
N THR A 73 9.66 9.23 18.24
CA THR A 73 9.17 8.98 19.59
C THR A 73 9.90 9.78 20.68
N THR A 74 10.83 10.63 20.31
CA THR A 74 11.72 11.35 21.25
C THR A 74 11.49 12.87 21.27
N GLY A 75 10.67 13.38 20.37
CA GLY A 75 10.40 14.81 20.22
C GLY A 75 11.26 15.50 19.17
N ARG A 76 10.80 16.66 18.73
CA ARG A 76 11.45 17.50 17.70
C ARG A 76 11.88 16.74 16.44
N PRO A 77 10.99 15.97 15.80
CA PRO A 77 11.33 15.18 14.60
C PRO A 77 11.86 16.07 13.48
N THR A 78 12.77 15.51 12.70
CA THR A 78 13.37 16.12 11.53
C THR A 78 13.25 15.19 10.34
N ILE A 79 13.65 15.62 9.15
CA ILE A 79 13.70 14.75 7.96
C ILE A 79 14.83 13.68 8.03
N GLU A 80 15.62 13.66 9.09
CA GLU A 80 16.57 12.57 9.39
C GLU A 80 15.91 11.44 10.16
N ASP A 81 14.72 11.69 10.73
CA ASP A 81 13.85 10.70 11.34
C ASP A 81 12.93 10.07 10.27
N ASP A 82 11.88 9.38 10.70
CA ASP A 82 10.83 8.94 9.79
C ASP A 82 10.11 10.14 9.20
N TYR A 83 9.83 10.08 7.89
CA TYR A 83 9.08 11.13 7.23
C TYR A 83 8.29 10.62 6.02
N GLN A 84 7.35 11.42 5.58
CA GLN A 84 6.56 11.20 4.38
C GLN A 84 6.35 12.53 3.67
N TYR A 85 6.68 12.57 2.38
CA TYR A 85 6.38 13.75 1.57
C TYR A 85 4.87 13.88 1.38
N GLY A 86 4.41 15.12 1.36
CA GLY A 86 3.08 15.48 0.91
C GLY A 86 2.96 15.39 -0.62
N PRO A 87 1.74 15.57 -1.13
CA PRO A 87 1.51 15.58 -2.57
C PRO A 87 2.24 16.74 -3.24
N GLN A 88 2.52 16.60 -4.52
CA GLN A 88 3.12 17.68 -5.30
C GLN A 88 2.08 18.77 -5.57
N LYS A 89 2.30 19.98 -5.13
CA LYS A 89 1.47 21.17 -5.29
C LYS A 89 0.11 21.13 -4.61
N PRO A 90 0.01 21.60 -3.38
CA PRO A 90 -1.26 22.07 -2.88
C PRO A 90 -1.70 23.32 -3.68
N SER A 91 -2.92 23.40 -4.09
CA SER A 91 -3.48 24.66 -4.57
C SER A 91 -3.79 25.56 -3.38
N ASP A 92 -3.32 26.79 -3.41
CA ASP A 92 -3.77 27.98 -2.66
C ASP A 92 -3.90 27.91 -1.14
N GLY A 93 -2.90 27.44 -0.43
CA GLY A 93 -2.83 27.53 1.05
C GLY A 93 -3.92 26.72 1.76
N THR A 94 -4.48 25.73 1.10
CA THR A 94 -5.47 24.80 1.65
C THR A 94 -4.85 23.96 2.76
N ALA A 95 -5.64 23.56 3.73
CA ALA A 95 -5.23 22.57 4.71
C ALA A 95 -4.98 21.23 4.01
N LEU A 96 -3.81 20.67 4.25
CA LEU A 96 -3.41 19.34 3.79
C LEU A 96 -3.57 18.36 4.94
N MET A 97 -3.89 17.13 4.61
CA MET A 97 -3.96 16.03 5.55
C MET A 97 -3.03 14.91 5.09
N GLN A 98 -2.08 14.59 5.96
CA GLN A 98 -1.18 13.46 5.75
C GLN A 98 -1.67 12.28 6.58
N ILE A 99 -1.85 11.13 5.95
CA ILE A 99 -2.20 9.89 6.64
C ILE A 99 -0.94 9.06 6.82
N ILE A 100 -0.66 8.67 8.05
CA ILE A 100 0.49 7.83 8.41
C ILE A 100 -0.08 6.50 8.88
N PRO A 101 0.11 5.41 8.10
CA PRO A 101 -0.51 4.12 8.37
C PRO A 101 0.11 3.42 9.57
N ASN A 102 -0.66 2.54 10.20
CA ASN A 102 -0.25 1.68 11.30
C ASN A 102 0.97 0.80 10.99
N THR A 103 1.25 0.51 9.72
CA THR A 103 2.46 -0.21 9.31
C THR A 103 3.76 0.56 9.54
N ARG A 104 3.67 1.86 9.76
CA ARG A 104 4.79 2.76 10.10
C ARG A 104 4.80 3.19 11.55
N LEU A 105 3.80 2.80 12.34
CA LEU A 105 3.57 3.21 13.71
C LEU A 105 3.32 1.97 14.58
N LYS A 106 3.54 2.11 15.89
CA LYS A 106 3.22 1.06 16.87
C LYS A 106 2.05 1.50 17.73
N TYR A 107 1.15 0.58 18.01
CA TYR A 107 0.03 0.83 18.91
C TYR A 107 0.51 1.19 20.32
N GLY A 108 -0.17 2.17 20.94
CA GLY A 108 0.13 2.61 22.31
C GLY A 108 1.43 3.40 22.48
N VAL A 109 2.12 3.73 21.38
CA VAL A 109 3.33 4.55 21.38
C VAL A 109 2.97 5.97 20.99
N THR A 110 3.35 6.95 21.81
CA THR A 110 3.22 8.37 21.49
C THR A 110 4.28 8.77 20.48
N TYR A 111 3.84 9.36 19.38
CA TYR A 111 4.69 9.96 18.37
C TYR A 111 4.58 11.48 18.40
N HIS A 112 5.67 12.13 18.06
CA HIS A 112 5.79 13.55 17.86
C HIS A 112 5.84 13.82 16.36
N PHE A 113 5.08 14.78 15.87
CA PHE A 113 4.95 15.10 14.47
C PHE A 113 5.26 16.56 14.20
N ARG A 114 5.91 16.84 13.10
CA ARG A 114 6.11 18.19 12.56
C ARG A 114 5.90 18.15 11.06
N ALA A 115 5.19 19.12 10.53
CA ALA A 115 5.23 19.35 9.10
C ALA A 115 6.53 20.07 8.73
N PHE A 116 7.00 19.83 7.52
CA PHE A 116 8.21 20.48 7.01
C PHE A 116 8.03 21.00 5.59
N VAL A 117 8.84 21.99 5.23
CA VAL A 117 9.04 22.46 3.85
C VAL A 117 10.54 22.52 3.59
N ILE A 118 10.95 21.96 2.46
CA ILE A 118 12.30 22.11 1.93
C ILE A 118 12.24 23.15 0.82
N ALA A 119 12.88 24.28 1.07
CA ALA A 119 12.96 25.42 0.17
C ALA A 119 14.39 25.94 0.13
N ASP A 120 14.91 26.23 -1.07
CA ASP A 120 16.25 26.81 -1.26
C ASP A 120 17.37 26.05 -0.51
N SER A 121 17.28 24.72 -0.49
CA SER A 121 18.21 23.82 0.22
C SER A 121 18.18 23.93 1.75
N GLN A 122 17.17 24.57 2.31
CA GLN A 122 16.92 24.64 3.75
C GLN A 122 15.63 23.92 4.11
N VAL A 123 15.55 23.41 5.35
CA VAL A 123 14.36 22.74 5.86
C VAL A 123 13.73 23.58 6.95
N TYR A 124 12.46 23.89 6.81
CA TYR A 124 11.67 24.63 7.77
C TYR A 124 10.62 23.70 8.37
N TYR A 125 10.40 23.81 9.68
CA TYR A 125 9.49 22.95 10.43
C TYR A 125 8.41 23.77 11.12
N THR A 126 7.23 23.16 11.27
CA THR A 126 6.18 23.69 12.15
C THR A 126 6.49 23.44 13.61
N ASP A 127 5.66 23.98 14.50
CA ASP A 127 5.57 23.49 15.86
C ASP A 127 5.22 22.01 15.89
N GLU A 128 5.53 21.38 17.02
CA GLU A 128 5.31 19.97 17.26
C GLU A 128 3.87 19.70 17.70
N THR A 129 3.32 18.61 17.24
CA THR A 129 2.07 18.02 17.75
C THR A 129 2.31 16.55 18.08
N THR A 130 1.48 15.96 18.94
CA THR A 130 1.65 14.58 19.37
C THR A 130 0.35 13.79 19.22
N ALA A 131 0.51 12.51 18.91
CA ALA A 131 -0.59 11.54 18.98
C ALA A 131 -0.04 10.13 19.23
N ALA A 132 -0.87 9.26 19.79
CA ALA A 132 -0.61 7.83 19.86
C ALA A 132 -1.62 7.12 18.97
N LEU A 133 -1.19 6.06 18.29
CA LEU A 133 -2.10 5.25 17.49
C LEU A 133 -3.12 4.56 18.42
N ASP A 134 -4.41 4.85 18.22
CA ASP A 134 -5.50 4.28 18.99
C ASP A 134 -5.84 2.87 18.52
N GLY A 135 -6.38 2.06 19.45
CA GLY A 135 -6.84 0.72 19.15
C GLY A 135 -5.77 -0.34 19.35
N GLU A 136 -6.03 -1.47 18.74
CA GLU A 136 -5.22 -2.67 18.83
C GLU A 136 -5.05 -3.26 17.42
N SER A 137 -3.97 -4.00 17.24
CA SER A 137 -3.80 -4.81 16.03
C SER A 137 -5.03 -5.69 15.81
N LEU A 138 -5.45 -5.84 14.57
CA LEU A 138 -6.58 -6.68 14.22
C LEU A 138 -6.39 -8.10 14.77
N ALA A 139 -7.32 -8.56 15.58
CA ALA A 139 -7.30 -9.94 16.09
C ALA A 139 -7.50 -10.94 14.94
N PRO A 140 -6.75 -12.04 14.90
CA PRO A 140 -6.96 -13.08 13.91
C PRO A 140 -8.33 -13.75 14.10
N ILE A 141 -8.88 -14.26 13.00
CA ILE A 141 -10.07 -15.13 13.00
C ILE A 141 -9.62 -16.54 12.65
N ASP A 142 -9.60 -17.42 13.62
CA ASP A 142 -9.28 -18.82 13.40
C ASP A 142 -10.54 -19.57 12.92
N LEU A 143 -10.42 -20.27 11.80
CA LEU A 143 -11.43 -21.15 11.24
C LEU A 143 -10.93 -22.58 11.26
N GLU A 144 -11.87 -23.54 11.28
CA GLU A 144 -11.50 -24.94 11.12
C GLU A 144 -11.24 -25.23 9.65
N TRP A 145 -10.02 -25.62 9.34
CA TRP A 145 -9.58 -25.93 7.97
C TRP A 145 -9.37 -27.43 7.79
N THR A 146 -9.93 -27.99 6.76
CA THR A 146 -9.77 -29.38 6.36
C THR A 146 -8.85 -29.46 5.16
N ARG A 147 -7.72 -30.17 5.30
CA ARG A 147 -6.82 -30.44 4.18
C ARG A 147 -7.56 -31.24 3.11
N GLN A 148 -7.35 -30.83 1.87
CA GLN A 148 -7.93 -31.48 0.69
C GLN A 148 -6.83 -32.29 -0.01
N GLU A 149 -7.13 -33.54 -0.32
CA GLU A 149 -6.17 -34.42 -0.99
C GLU A 149 -6.46 -34.43 -2.49
N PHE A 150 -5.45 -34.10 -3.27
CA PHE A 150 -5.51 -34.14 -4.74
C PHE A 150 -4.39 -35.03 -5.27
N ALA A 151 -4.72 -35.95 -6.19
CA ALA A 151 -3.73 -36.79 -6.84
C ALA A 151 -2.79 -35.93 -7.71
N GLY A 152 -1.49 -36.13 -7.55
CA GLY A 152 -0.48 -35.40 -8.35
C GLY A 152 -0.03 -34.05 -7.77
N LEU A 153 -0.57 -33.61 -6.64
CA LEU A 153 -0.12 -32.39 -5.98
C LEU A 153 1.28 -32.63 -5.37
N PRO A 154 2.31 -31.79 -5.66
CA PRO A 154 3.64 -31.94 -5.10
C PRO A 154 3.65 -31.62 -3.60
N ALA A 155 4.66 -32.14 -2.88
CA ALA A 155 4.76 -31.99 -1.43
C ALA A 155 4.85 -30.53 -0.96
N GLY A 156 5.33 -29.62 -1.82
CA GLY A 156 5.47 -28.20 -1.53
C GLY A 156 4.15 -27.41 -1.64
N ILE A 157 3.03 -28.06 -2.00
CA ILE A 157 1.71 -27.41 -2.10
C ILE A 157 0.69 -28.16 -1.25
N GLU A 158 -0.03 -27.41 -0.42
CA GLU A 158 -1.15 -27.93 0.34
C GLU A 158 -2.40 -27.09 0.07
N VAL A 159 -3.57 -27.74 0.03
CA VAL A 159 -4.85 -27.07 -0.21
C VAL A 159 -5.79 -27.37 0.94
N TYR A 160 -6.49 -26.35 1.39
CA TYR A 160 -7.40 -26.42 2.53
C TYR A 160 -8.76 -25.83 2.19
N LYS A 161 -9.79 -26.37 2.80
CA LYS A 161 -11.16 -25.88 2.71
C LYS A 161 -11.74 -25.65 4.10
N THR A 162 -12.57 -24.62 4.24
CA THR A 162 -13.43 -24.42 5.39
C THR A 162 -14.88 -24.24 4.96
N THR A 163 -15.77 -24.68 5.85
CA THR A 163 -17.21 -24.39 5.81
C THR A 163 -17.70 -23.89 7.19
N SER A 164 -16.76 -23.44 8.03
CA SER A 164 -17.06 -22.85 9.32
C SER A 164 -17.84 -21.56 9.15
N ASP A 165 -18.79 -21.30 10.04
CA ASP A 165 -19.49 -20.02 10.03
C ASP A 165 -18.51 -18.87 10.36
N LEU A 166 -18.59 -17.79 9.61
CA LEU A 166 -17.80 -16.57 9.83
C LEU A 166 -18.69 -15.52 10.52
N ASN A 167 -18.38 -15.23 11.78
CA ASN A 167 -19.18 -14.29 12.60
C ASN A 167 -20.68 -14.65 12.60
N GLY A 168 -21.01 -15.93 12.75
CA GLY A 168 -22.38 -16.43 12.78
C GLY A 168 -23.11 -16.48 11.43
N ARG A 169 -22.36 -16.35 10.33
CA ARG A 169 -22.90 -16.40 8.94
C ARG A 169 -22.28 -17.54 8.18
N LYS A 170 -23.05 -18.17 7.33
CA LYS A 170 -22.56 -19.21 6.41
C LYS A 170 -21.40 -18.69 5.60
N PHE A 171 -20.31 -19.45 5.60
CA PHE A 171 -19.09 -19.10 4.93
C PHE A 171 -18.39 -20.32 4.37
N GLN A 172 -17.83 -20.20 3.17
CA GLN A 172 -17.07 -21.21 2.52
C GLN A 172 -15.84 -20.59 1.84
N ALA A 173 -14.68 -21.16 2.11
CA ALA A 173 -13.44 -20.66 1.56
C ALA A 173 -12.42 -21.79 1.32
N TRP A 174 -11.45 -21.50 0.47
CA TRP A 174 -10.29 -22.34 0.22
C TRP A 174 -9.03 -21.50 0.25
N TYR A 175 -7.95 -22.13 0.63
CA TYR A 175 -6.63 -21.60 0.36
C TYR A 175 -5.66 -22.69 -0.06
N ALA A 176 -4.71 -22.33 -0.92
CA ALA A 176 -3.53 -23.10 -1.20
C ALA A 176 -2.33 -22.39 -0.57
N VAL A 177 -1.45 -23.15 0.07
CA VAL A 177 -0.14 -22.66 0.51
C VAL A 177 0.94 -23.35 -0.31
N ALA A 178 1.87 -22.56 -0.84
CA ALA A 178 2.95 -23.04 -1.67
C ALA A 178 4.30 -22.52 -1.17
N ASP A 179 5.26 -23.41 -0.99
CA ASP A 179 6.66 -23.07 -0.74
C ASP A 179 7.38 -22.99 -2.10
N CYS A 180 7.62 -21.76 -2.54
CA CYS A 180 8.28 -21.46 -3.81
C CYS A 180 9.79 -21.20 -3.65
N SER A 181 10.38 -21.46 -2.48
CA SER A 181 11.81 -21.27 -2.23
C SER A 181 12.69 -22.39 -2.78
N GLY A 182 12.08 -23.54 -3.10
CA GLY A 182 12.73 -24.70 -3.68
C GLY A 182 12.63 -24.77 -5.21
N GLU A 183 13.17 -25.86 -5.77
CA GLU A 183 13.12 -26.11 -7.23
C GLU A 183 11.84 -26.86 -7.69
N GLU A 184 11.05 -27.36 -6.72
CA GLU A 184 9.91 -28.24 -7.04
C GLU A 184 8.62 -27.45 -7.41
N VAL A 185 8.48 -26.24 -6.86
CA VAL A 185 7.28 -25.41 -7.03
C VAL A 185 7.69 -24.00 -7.44
N GLU A 186 7.11 -23.51 -8.51
CA GLU A 186 7.30 -22.14 -9.00
C GLU A 186 5.96 -21.42 -9.05
N LEU A 187 5.93 -20.17 -8.63
CA LEU A 187 4.79 -19.30 -8.86
C LEU A 187 4.97 -18.58 -10.19
N ARG A 188 3.95 -18.62 -11.02
CA ARG A 188 3.91 -17.91 -12.31
C ARG A 188 2.68 -17.03 -12.45
N VAL A 189 2.83 -15.99 -13.22
CA VAL A 189 1.72 -15.22 -13.80
C VAL A 189 1.62 -15.61 -15.26
N GLN A 190 0.41 -15.96 -15.70
CA GLN A 190 0.15 -16.24 -17.12
C GLN A 190 -0.96 -15.33 -17.66
N ASP A 191 -0.87 -15.00 -18.92
CA ASP A 191 -1.88 -14.26 -19.64
C ASP A 191 -2.04 -14.90 -21.03
N PRO A 192 -3.19 -15.50 -21.31
CA PRO A 192 -3.42 -16.18 -22.59
C PRO A 192 -3.50 -15.21 -23.77
N GLY A 193 -3.60 -13.88 -23.52
CA GLY A 193 -3.73 -12.88 -24.57
C GLY A 193 -4.96 -13.06 -25.46
N ASN A 194 -5.99 -13.74 -24.97
CA ASN A 194 -7.17 -14.05 -25.75
C ASN A 194 -8.20 -12.92 -25.66
N PRO A 195 -8.50 -12.21 -26.75
CA PRO A 195 -9.43 -11.09 -26.74
C PRO A 195 -10.90 -11.50 -26.44
N ASN A 196 -11.22 -12.79 -26.47
CA ASN A 196 -12.55 -13.28 -26.11
C ASN A 196 -12.68 -13.68 -24.63
N GLY A 197 -11.60 -13.48 -23.84
CA GLY A 197 -11.50 -13.98 -22.49
C GLY A 197 -11.33 -15.50 -22.43
N VAL A 198 -10.79 -15.97 -21.33
CA VAL A 198 -10.67 -17.41 -21.02
C VAL A 198 -10.96 -17.59 -19.54
N THR A 199 -11.81 -18.55 -19.20
CA THR A 199 -12.07 -18.92 -17.80
C THR A 199 -10.82 -19.47 -17.13
N VAL A 200 -10.76 -19.43 -15.81
CA VAL A 200 -9.59 -19.93 -15.04
C VAL A 200 -9.35 -21.41 -15.36
N ASP A 201 -10.41 -22.23 -15.41
CA ASP A 201 -10.28 -23.65 -15.75
C ASP A 201 -9.86 -23.89 -17.21
N GLY A 202 -10.18 -22.98 -18.11
CA GLY A 202 -9.75 -22.99 -19.51
C GLY A 202 -8.27 -22.64 -19.70
N GLN A 203 -7.65 -22.00 -18.72
CA GLN A 203 -6.23 -21.66 -18.71
C GLN A 203 -5.35 -22.71 -18.00
N PHE A 204 -5.97 -23.70 -17.37
CA PHE A 204 -5.25 -24.73 -16.64
C PHE A 204 -4.48 -25.65 -17.59
N THR A 205 -3.20 -25.84 -17.36
CA THR A 205 -2.30 -26.65 -18.18
C THR A 205 -1.77 -27.86 -17.39
N ASP A 206 -1.21 -28.83 -18.07
CA ASP A 206 -0.73 -30.08 -17.45
C ASP A 206 0.43 -29.86 -16.46
N ASP A 207 1.13 -28.74 -16.54
CA ASP A 207 2.20 -28.33 -15.62
C ASP A 207 1.70 -27.40 -14.49
N CYS A 208 0.41 -27.13 -14.44
CA CYS A 208 -0.22 -26.31 -13.41
C CYS A 208 -0.78 -27.19 -12.29
N TYR A 209 -0.54 -26.84 -11.05
CA TYR A 209 -1.10 -27.55 -9.89
C TYR A 209 -2.26 -26.79 -9.25
N VAL A 210 -2.12 -25.50 -9.10
CA VAL A 210 -3.15 -24.61 -8.56
C VAL A 210 -3.19 -23.33 -9.38
N LEU A 211 -4.35 -22.92 -9.79
CA LEU A 211 -4.58 -21.69 -10.54
C LEU A 211 -5.72 -20.90 -9.90
N ILE A 212 -5.52 -19.61 -9.67
CA ILE A 212 -6.57 -18.65 -9.30
C ILE A 212 -6.69 -17.56 -10.37
N ASN A 213 -7.79 -16.83 -10.37
CA ASN A 213 -7.91 -15.63 -11.21
C ASN A 213 -6.92 -14.54 -10.76
N GLY A 214 -6.51 -13.70 -11.70
CA GLY A 214 -5.61 -12.57 -11.50
C GLY A 214 -6.31 -11.28 -11.08
N GLY A 215 -5.75 -10.16 -11.54
CA GLY A 215 -6.28 -8.82 -11.29
C GLY A 215 -7.47 -8.45 -12.17
N LEU A 216 -7.87 -7.18 -12.08
CA LEU A 216 -8.96 -6.61 -12.85
C LEU A 216 -8.68 -6.68 -14.35
N PHE A 217 -9.72 -6.67 -15.14
CA PHE A 217 -9.64 -6.70 -16.60
C PHE A 217 -10.70 -5.80 -17.25
N ASP A 218 -10.43 -5.33 -18.43
CA ASP A 218 -11.37 -4.59 -19.24
C ASP A 218 -12.44 -5.52 -19.81
N PHE A 219 -13.70 -5.26 -19.54
CA PHE A 219 -14.82 -6.11 -19.97
C PHE A 219 -15.03 -6.18 -21.48
N THR A 220 -14.44 -5.26 -22.25
CA THR A 220 -14.59 -5.22 -23.70
C THR A 220 -13.45 -5.94 -24.40
N THR A 221 -12.23 -5.71 -23.92
CA THR A 221 -11.02 -6.27 -24.56
C THR A 221 -10.51 -7.52 -23.86
N HIS A 222 -10.97 -7.80 -22.66
CA HIS A 222 -10.51 -8.85 -21.74
C HIS A 222 -9.02 -8.76 -21.40
N ALA A 223 -8.41 -7.62 -21.70
CA ALA A 223 -7.04 -7.36 -21.32
C ALA A 223 -6.94 -7.08 -19.81
N HIS A 224 -5.85 -7.53 -19.19
CA HIS A 224 -5.54 -7.19 -17.80
C HIS A 224 -5.47 -5.66 -17.62
N ASP A 225 -6.20 -5.13 -16.64
CA ASP A 225 -6.21 -3.72 -16.32
C ASP A 225 -5.15 -3.43 -15.23
N GLY A 226 -3.97 -3.06 -15.69
CA GLY A 226 -2.86 -2.75 -14.81
C GLY A 226 -1.52 -3.31 -15.29
N ILE A 227 -0.61 -3.48 -14.34
CA ILE A 227 0.73 -4.01 -14.58
C ILE A 227 0.73 -5.53 -14.43
N LYS A 228 1.42 -6.19 -15.34
CA LYS A 228 1.85 -7.58 -15.17
C LYS A 228 3.30 -7.75 -15.59
N VAL A 229 3.99 -8.67 -14.95
CA VAL A 229 5.35 -9.09 -15.30
C VAL A 229 5.35 -10.59 -15.52
N ILE A 230 5.84 -11.00 -16.68
CA ILE A 230 5.96 -12.40 -17.07
C ILE A 230 7.39 -12.62 -17.57
N ASP A 231 8.14 -13.53 -16.94
CA ASP A 231 9.55 -13.78 -17.21
C ASP A 231 10.40 -12.48 -17.24
N GLY A 232 10.18 -11.59 -16.26
CA GLY A 232 10.87 -10.32 -16.14
C GLY A 232 10.43 -9.24 -17.15
N VAL A 233 9.50 -9.56 -18.05
CA VAL A 233 8.97 -8.60 -19.03
C VAL A 233 7.74 -7.90 -18.47
N LEU A 234 7.88 -6.61 -18.20
CA LEU A 234 6.79 -5.77 -17.72
C LEU A 234 5.91 -5.31 -18.88
N THR A 235 4.60 -5.46 -18.72
CA THR A 235 3.58 -4.97 -19.63
C THR A 235 2.46 -4.28 -18.87
N GLY A 236 1.76 -3.37 -19.53
CA GLY A 236 0.71 -2.56 -18.91
C GLY A 236 1.28 -1.38 -18.13
N THR A 237 0.41 -0.59 -17.59
CA THR A 237 0.74 0.62 -16.81
C THR A 237 -0.19 0.72 -15.61
N VAL A 238 0.25 1.41 -14.56
CA VAL A 238 -0.70 1.85 -13.53
C VAL A 238 -1.56 2.94 -14.14
N TYR A 239 -2.83 2.63 -14.26
CA TYR A 239 -3.80 3.58 -14.77
C TYR A 239 -4.00 4.73 -13.77
N ASN A 240 -3.76 5.94 -14.22
CA ASN A 240 -4.06 7.15 -13.43
C ASN A 240 -5.51 7.55 -13.73
N PRO A 241 -6.45 7.35 -12.79
CA PRO A 241 -7.84 7.66 -13.04
C PRO A 241 -8.02 9.15 -13.30
N ARG A 242 -8.91 9.47 -14.22
CA ARG A 242 -9.39 10.80 -14.48
C ARG A 242 -10.54 11.07 -13.53
N GLY A 243 -10.35 11.91 -12.53
CA GLY A 243 -11.41 12.31 -11.64
C GLY A 243 -12.05 11.16 -10.84
N SER A 244 -13.13 11.47 -10.17
CA SER A 244 -13.99 10.48 -9.53
C SER A 244 -15.03 9.96 -10.52
N TRP A 245 -15.26 8.65 -10.55
CA TRP A 245 -16.35 8.05 -11.31
C TRP A 245 -17.73 8.55 -10.86
N ASP A 246 -17.82 9.04 -9.61
CA ASP A 246 -19.05 9.53 -9.00
C ASP A 246 -19.13 11.05 -8.93
N ALA A 247 -18.11 11.78 -9.37
CA ALA A 247 -18.15 13.23 -9.37
C ALA A 247 -19.05 13.74 -10.49
N GLY A 248 -20.20 14.24 -10.12
CA GLY A 248 -21.04 15.04 -10.99
C GLY A 248 -20.41 16.39 -11.36
N ASP A 249 -19.13 16.58 -11.05
CA ASP A 249 -18.38 17.80 -11.28
C ASP A 249 -17.43 17.64 -12.47
N ALA A 250 -17.75 18.35 -13.55
CA ALA A 250 -16.99 18.31 -14.80
C ALA A 250 -15.53 18.81 -14.65
N GLU A 251 -15.23 19.66 -13.68
CA GLU A 251 -13.87 20.13 -13.42
C GLU A 251 -13.02 19.04 -12.78
N GLU A 252 -13.56 18.31 -11.83
CA GLU A 252 -12.87 17.20 -11.20
C GLU A 252 -12.63 16.04 -12.17
N TYR A 253 -13.57 15.81 -13.08
CA TYR A 253 -13.47 14.79 -14.12
C TYR A 253 -12.30 15.02 -15.10
N ASN A 254 -11.79 16.21 -15.21
CA ASN A 254 -10.66 16.55 -16.10
C ASN A 254 -9.30 16.52 -15.41
N ARG A 255 -9.24 16.23 -14.10
CA ARG A 255 -7.98 16.13 -13.38
C ARG A 255 -7.46 14.70 -13.46
N TRP A 256 -6.16 14.56 -13.73
CA TRP A 256 -5.45 13.30 -13.62
C TRP A 256 -4.79 13.22 -12.25
N TYR A 257 -4.97 12.11 -11.59
CA TYR A 257 -4.36 11.86 -10.29
C TYR A 257 -3.17 10.93 -10.44
N GLN A 258 -2.09 11.28 -9.78
CA GLN A 258 -0.96 10.39 -9.68
C GLN A 258 -1.21 9.38 -8.57
N VAL A 259 -1.36 8.13 -8.93
CA VAL A 259 -1.65 7.05 -7.99
C VAL A 259 -0.59 5.98 -8.03
N THR A 260 -0.50 5.23 -6.95
CA THR A 260 0.15 3.93 -6.94
C THR A 260 -0.86 2.87 -6.58
N ARG A 261 -0.71 1.68 -7.14
CA ARG A 261 -1.57 0.53 -6.88
C ARG A 261 -0.76 -0.68 -6.48
N GLY A 262 -1.37 -1.56 -5.71
CA GLY A 262 -0.75 -2.77 -5.24
C GLY A 262 -0.25 -3.65 -6.39
N ILE A 263 0.88 -4.30 -6.17
CA ILE A 263 1.44 -5.33 -7.04
C ILE A 263 2.03 -6.44 -6.17
N PHE A 264 1.67 -7.68 -6.46
CA PHE A 264 2.27 -8.86 -5.87
C PHE A 264 3.16 -9.54 -6.91
N GLY A 265 4.30 -10.07 -6.49
CA GLY A 265 5.13 -10.86 -7.39
C GLY A 265 6.23 -11.62 -6.65
N VAL A 266 6.97 -12.38 -7.44
CA VAL A 266 8.16 -13.13 -6.99
C VAL A 266 9.36 -12.75 -7.85
N ASP A 267 10.54 -12.73 -7.25
CA ASP A 267 11.82 -12.56 -7.95
C ASP A 267 12.36 -13.90 -8.50
N ASP A 268 13.55 -13.88 -9.09
CA ASP A 268 14.20 -15.08 -9.64
C ASP A 268 14.50 -16.17 -8.59
N SER A 269 14.51 -15.83 -7.31
CA SER A 269 14.68 -16.79 -6.21
C SER A 269 13.38 -17.37 -5.69
N GLY A 270 12.22 -16.98 -6.26
CA GLY A 270 10.90 -17.34 -5.79
C GLY A 270 10.44 -16.55 -4.54
N LYS A 271 11.20 -15.55 -4.11
CA LYS A 271 10.86 -14.75 -2.94
C LYS A 271 9.67 -13.83 -3.24
N PRO A 272 8.57 -13.97 -2.50
CA PRO A 272 7.40 -13.13 -2.69
C PRO A 272 7.60 -11.73 -2.10
N ALA A 273 6.96 -10.75 -2.74
CA ALA A 273 6.87 -9.39 -2.23
C ALA A 273 5.60 -8.70 -2.71
N ILE A 274 5.13 -7.73 -1.92
CA ILE A 274 4.07 -6.80 -2.30
C ILE A 274 4.64 -5.38 -2.21
N PHE A 275 4.41 -4.59 -3.23
CA PHE A 275 4.77 -3.18 -3.32
C PHE A 275 3.58 -2.38 -3.87
N TRP A 276 3.75 -1.07 -3.91
CA TRP A 276 2.90 -0.18 -4.71
C TRP A 276 3.65 0.23 -5.96
N ALA A 277 3.02 0.09 -7.11
CA ALA A 277 3.59 0.47 -8.39
C ALA A 277 2.94 1.75 -8.89
N GLY A 278 3.75 2.63 -9.46
CA GLY A 278 3.30 3.84 -10.15
C GLY A 278 3.98 3.98 -11.51
N THR A 279 3.26 4.49 -12.49
CA THR A 279 3.81 4.73 -13.84
C THR A 279 3.84 6.23 -14.14
N ALA A 280 5.01 6.73 -14.53
CA ALA A 280 5.20 8.09 -15.02
C ALA A 280 6.21 8.08 -16.17
N ASN A 281 5.95 8.82 -17.25
CA ASN A 281 6.81 8.84 -18.45
C ASN A 281 7.16 7.44 -18.97
N GLU A 282 6.17 6.57 -19.06
CA GLU A 282 6.35 5.18 -19.52
C GLU A 282 7.29 4.33 -18.64
N ARG A 283 7.70 4.85 -17.49
CA ARG A 283 8.50 4.12 -16.51
C ARG A 283 7.64 3.75 -15.31
N THR A 284 7.68 2.47 -14.96
CA THR A 284 7.10 1.95 -13.73
C THR A 284 8.16 1.94 -12.64
N SER A 285 7.75 2.39 -11.47
CA SER A 285 8.56 2.36 -10.25
C SER A 285 7.77 1.72 -9.13
N TYR A 286 8.47 1.08 -8.20
CA TYR A 286 7.88 0.37 -7.07
C TYR A 286 8.19 1.12 -5.77
N TYR A 287 7.27 1.09 -4.83
CA TYR A 287 7.36 1.82 -3.57
C TYR A 287 6.96 0.94 -2.40
N ALA A 288 7.65 1.08 -1.28
CA ALA A 288 7.33 0.36 -0.04
C ALA A 288 6.02 0.84 0.62
N HIS A 289 5.57 2.05 0.26
CA HIS A 289 4.32 2.66 0.72
C HIS A 289 3.61 3.30 -0.46
N PRO A 290 2.27 3.47 -0.41
CA PRO A 290 1.56 4.19 -1.45
C PRO A 290 2.01 5.65 -1.49
N LEU A 291 1.92 6.27 -2.66
CA LEU A 291 2.13 7.71 -2.78
C LEU A 291 1.04 8.45 -2.02
N PRO A 292 1.37 9.63 -1.45
CA PRO A 292 0.43 10.37 -0.62
C PRO A 292 -0.62 11.13 -1.44
N SER A 293 -1.34 10.44 -2.30
CA SER A 293 -2.46 10.99 -3.07
C SER A 293 -3.75 10.48 -2.49
N VAL A 294 -4.65 11.37 -2.08
CA VAL A 294 -5.96 11.03 -1.50
C VAL A 294 -7.07 11.61 -2.35
N ARG A 295 -8.01 10.78 -2.75
CA ARG A 295 -9.16 11.16 -3.57
C ARG A 295 -9.93 12.32 -2.95
N GLY A 296 -10.35 13.28 -3.77
CA GLY A 296 -11.19 14.41 -3.34
C GLY A 296 -10.47 15.50 -2.55
N GLU A 297 -9.15 15.41 -2.36
CA GLU A 297 -8.36 16.46 -1.74
C GLU A 297 -7.72 17.38 -2.79
N ALA A 298 -7.62 18.68 -2.47
CA ALA A 298 -7.04 19.69 -3.36
C ALA A 298 -5.56 19.41 -3.75
N GLN A 299 -4.93 18.52 -3.05
CA GLN A 299 -3.57 18.07 -3.29
C GLN A 299 -3.40 17.13 -4.48
N TYR A 300 -4.46 16.70 -5.11
CA TYR A 300 -4.37 16.01 -6.39
C TYR A 300 -3.88 16.99 -7.44
N ALA A 301 -2.59 17.12 -7.46
CA ALA A 301 -1.94 17.86 -8.53
C ALA A 301 -2.23 17.19 -9.86
N ALA A 302 -2.17 17.98 -10.91
CA ALA A 302 -2.08 17.45 -12.25
C ALA A 302 -0.98 16.38 -12.29
N VAL A 303 -1.18 15.33 -13.09
CA VAL A 303 -0.19 14.24 -13.23
C VAL A 303 1.19 14.85 -13.46
N SER A 304 2.08 14.62 -12.51
CA SER A 304 3.47 14.99 -12.64
C SER A 304 4.22 13.87 -13.36
N ASN A 305 5.16 14.23 -14.21
CA ASN A 305 6.07 13.27 -14.82
C ASN A 305 7.13 12.74 -13.86
N VAL A 306 7.13 13.23 -12.61
CA VAL A 306 8.09 12.84 -11.58
C VAL A 306 7.31 12.34 -10.37
N LEU A 307 7.53 11.10 -10.01
CA LEU A 307 6.98 10.53 -8.79
C LEU A 307 7.73 11.09 -7.57
N PRO A 308 7.02 11.52 -6.50
CA PRO A 308 7.60 12.37 -5.45
C PRO A 308 8.46 11.67 -4.43
N THR A 309 8.56 10.33 -4.45
CA THR A 309 9.31 9.56 -3.45
C THR A 309 10.40 8.72 -4.09
N THR A 310 11.36 8.25 -3.28
CA THR A 310 12.41 7.35 -3.76
C THR A 310 11.83 5.96 -4.01
N PRO A 311 11.96 5.43 -5.22
CA PRO A 311 11.54 4.07 -5.52
C PRO A 311 12.35 3.04 -4.75
N THR A 312 11.72 1.89 -4.49
CA THR A 312 12.38 0.68 -4.01
C THR A 312 12.90 -0.11 -5.22
N GLU A 313 14.14 -0.55 -5.17
CA GLU A 313 14.66 -1.47 -6.18
C GLU A 313 14.00 -2.85 -6.00
N TRP A 314 13.33 -3.30 -7.03
CA TRP A 314 12.72 -4.62 -7.10
C TRP A 314 12.64 -5.07 -8.55
N ALA A 315 13.03 -6.29 -8.80
CA ALA A 315 13.03 -6.90 -10.13
C ALA A 315 12.22 -8.22 -10.08
N PRO A 316 10.90 -8.16 -10.20
CA PRO A 316 10.08 -9.37 -10.20
C PRO A 316 10.28 -10.15 -11.49
N ARG A 317 10.34 -11.48 -11.38
CA ARG A 317 10.24 -12.38 -12.52
C ARG A 317 8.79 -12.55 -12.96
N PHE A 318 7.90 -12.71 -11.99
CA PHE A 318 6.46 -12.76 -12.21
C PHE A 318 5.76 -11.80 -11.25
N ALA A 319 4.85 -10.99 -11.76
CA ALA A 319 4.06 -10.12 -10.92
C ALA A 319 2.70 -9.77 -11.54
N VAL A 320 1.71 -9.48 -10.69
CA VAL A 320 0.38 -9.04 -11.07
C VAL A 320 -0.05 -7.84 -10.24
N GLY A 321 -0.45 -6.77 -10.90
CA GLY A 321 -1.00 -5.58 -10.28
C GLY A 321 -2.50 -5.73 -10.06
N CYS A 322 -2.96 -5.31 -8.90
CA CYS A 322 -4.36 -5.19 -8.52
C CYS A 322 -4.46 -4.36 -7.23
N GLY A 323 -5.45 -4.60 -6.42
CA GLY A 323 -5.60 -3.97 -5.11
C GLY A 323 -7.04 -3.90 -4.62
N PRO A 324 -7.21 -3.34 -3.46
CA PRO A 324 -6.20 -2.68 -2.63
C PRO A 324 -5.22 -3.65 -1.95
N VAL A 325 -4.05 -3.13 -1.51
CA VAL A 325 -3.21 -3.85 -0.55
C VAL A 325 -3.97 -3.93 0.76
N LEU A 326 -4.23 -5.16 1.21
CA LEU A 326 -5.06 -5.41 2.40
C LEU A 326 -4.24 -5.45 3.68
N MET A 327 -3.06 -6.04 3.61
CA MET A 327 -2.18 -6.22 4.76
C MET A 327 -0.75 -5.84 4.44
N ARG A 328 -0.05 -5.28 5.41
CA ARG A 328 1.36 -4.97 5.37
C ARG A 328 1.99 -5.17 6.74
N GLY A 329 3.07 -5.94 6.83
CA GLY A 329 3.77 -6.19 8.08
C GLY A 329 2.91 -6.89 9.16
N GLY A 330 1.93 -7.69 8.76
CA GLY A 330 0.99 -8.34 9.67
C GLY A 330 -0.17 -7.46 10.15
N GLU A 331 -0.25 -6.21 9.67
CA GLU A 331 -1.33 -5.29 10.03
C GLU A 331 -2.30 -5.08 8.87
N CYS A 332 -3.58 -4.98 9.20
CA CYS A 332 -4.64 -4.69 8.24
C CYS A 332 -4.64 -3.20 7.90
N LEU A 333 -4.56 -2.88 6.61
CA LEU A 333 -4.64 -1.49 6.13
C LEU A 333 -6.09 -1.01 5.98
N ILE A 334 -7.05 -1.93 6.04
CA ILE A 334 -8.48 -1.67 5.84
C ILE A 334 -9.22 -2.00 7.13
N ASP A 335 -8.99 -1.21 8.14
CA ASP A 335 -9.59 -1.45 9.46
C ASP A 335 -10.93 -0.73 9.66
N GLY A 336 -11.54 -0.24 8.60
CA GLY A 336 -12.71 0.62 8.72
C GLY A 336 -12.39 1.96 9.37
N ALA A 337 -11.11 2.28 9.56
CA ALA A 337 -10.67 3.59 9.99
C ALA A 337 -10.97 4.59 8.90
N VAL A 338 -11.92 5.46 9.18
CA VAL A 338 -12.27 6.58 8.33
C VAL A 338 -11.77 7.84 9.00
N THR A 339 -11.11 8.68 8.24
CA THR A 339 -10.79 10.03 8.70
C THR A 339 -12.07 10.84 8.91
N GLU A 340 -11.99 12.02 9.52
CA GLU A 340 -13.14 12.93 9.65
C GLU A 340 -13.81 13.28 8.32
N LYS A 341 -13.06 13.19 7.21
CA LYS A 341 -13.58 13.41 5.86
C LYS A 341 -14.12 12.14 5.20
N GLY A 342 -14.11 11.02 5.89
CA GLY A 342 -14.61 9.74 5.40
C GLY A 342 -13.60 8.92 4.60
N TYR A 343 -12.31 9.33 4.52
CA TYR A 343 -11.30 8.60 3.76
C TYR A 343 -10.75 7.41 4.52
N GLN A 344 -10.52 6.33 3.79
CA GLN A 344 -9.81 5.13 4.23
C GLN A 344 -8.39 5.10 3.66
N LEU A 345 -7.52 4.28 4.21
CA LEU A 345 -6.15 4.11 3.67
C LEU A 345 -6.13 3.64 2.22
N THR A 346 -7.14 2.86 1.82
CA THR A 346 -7.33 2.42 0.42
C THR A 346 -7.59 3.54 -0.56
N ASP A 347 -8.02 4.70 -0.09
CA ASP A 347 -8.22 5.87 -0.93
C ASP A 347 -6.90 6.42 -1.50
N TYR A 348 -5.77 6.06 -0.89
CA TYR A 348 -4.46 6.32 -1.48
C TYR A 348 -4.21 5.60 -2.81
N GLU A 349 -4.84 4.46 -3.01
CA GLU A 349 -4.80 3.73 -4.26
C GLU A 349 -5.92 4.17 -5.22
N ILE A 350 -6.81 5.05 -4.78
CA ILE A 350 -7.95 5.60 -5.52
C ILE A 350 -8.76 4.50 -6.21
N TRP A 351 -9.22 3.55 -5.41
CA TRP A 351 -10.16 2.54 -5.88
C TRP A 351 -11.59 3.09 -5.85
N THR A 352 -12.39 2.65 -6.80
CA THR A 352 -13.83 2.96 -6.80
C THR A 352 -14.51 2.35 -5.57
N ASP A 353 -15.61 2.93 -5.12
CA ASP A 353 -16.32 2.54 -3.91
C ASP A 353 -16.64 1.05 -3.86
N GLY A 354 -17.02 0.44 -4.98
CA GLY A 354 -17.33 -0.99 -5.05
C GLY A 354 -16.14 -1.92 -4.78
N LEU A 355 -14.91 -1.44 -5.01
CA LEU A 355 -13.69 -2.23 -4.80
C LEU A 355 -13.02 -1.94 -3.46
N ALA A 356 -13.21 -0.72 -2.94
CA ALA A 356 -12.58 -0.25 -1.71
C ALA A 356 -13.45 -0.42 -0.46
N LEU A 357 -14.74 -0.75 -0.58
CA LEU A 357 -15.66 -0.82 0.56
C LEU A 357 -15.25 -1.93 1.53
N ALA A 358 -14.55 -1.53 2.58
CA ALA A 358 -14.11 -2.42 3.64
C ALA A 358 -15.25 -3.18 4.33
N SER A 359 -16.45 -2.61 4.31
CA SER A 359 -17.66 -3.16 4.92
C SER A 359 -18.48 -4.07 3.96
N TYR A 360 -18.20 -4.04 2.67
CA TYR A 360 -18.92 -4.84 1.70
C TYR A 360 -18.51 -6.31 1.75
N ARG A 361 -19.48 -7.18 1.91
CA ARG A 361 -19.27 -8.62 1.96
C ARG A 361 -19.45 -9.23 0.58
N ALA A 362 -18.45 -9.92 0.09
CA ALA A 362 -18.45 -10.50 -1.25
C ALA A 362 -17.53 -11.72 -1.37
N ASP A 363 -17.55 -12.32 -2.53
CA ASP A 363 -16.55 -13.27 -3.00
C ASP A 363 -15.20 -12.56 -3.06
N GLN A 364 -14.15 -13.17 -2.54
CA GLN A 364 -12.82 -12.59 -2.50
C GLN A 364 -11.81 -13.52 -3.17
N THR A 365 -10.88 -12.93 -3.91
CA THR A 365 -9.64 -13.57 -4.34
C THR A 365 -8.50 -12.72 -3.81
N ILE A 366 -7.58 -13.35 -3.06
CA ILE A 366 -6.50 -12.66 -2.39
C ILE A 366 -5.22 -13.49 -2.53
N VAL A 367 -4.11 -12.83 -2.79
CA VAL A 367 -2.78 -13.41 -2.69
C VAL A 367 -2.02 -12.77 -1.54
N GLY A 368 -1.34 -13.59 -0.75
CA GLY A 368 -0.51 -13.12 0.35
C GLY A 368 0.71 -14.00 0.54
N TYR A 369 1.53 -13.66 1.49
CA TYR A 369 2.65 -14.51 1.89
C TYR A 369 2.94 -14.41 3.38
N THR A 370 3.52 -15.47 3.91
CA THR A 370 3.91 -15.61 5.32
C THR A 370 5.31 -15.07 5.58
N ALA A 371 5.68 -14.88 6.84
CA ALA A 371 7.00 -14.39 7.22
C ALA A 371 8.15 -15.31 6.77
N ASP A 372 7.90 -16.61 6.62
CA ASP A 372 8.85 -17.60 6.10
C ASP A 372 8.80 -17.72 4.56
N GLY A 373 8.06 -16.84 3.88
CA GLY A 373 8.07 -16.71 2.42
C GLY A 373 7.14 -17.66 1.67
N LYS A 374 6.25 -18.40 2.35
CA LYS A 374 5.25 -19.22 1.67
C LYS A 374 4.15 -18.35 1.09
N VAL A 375 3.78 -18.64 -0.15
CA VAL A 375 2.70 -17.94 -0.83
C VAL A 375 1.35 -18.57 -0.43
N ILE A 376 0.38 -17.73 -0.15
CA ILE A 376 -1.01 -18.12 0.11
C ILE A 376 -1.90 -17.58 -1.00
N LEU A 377 -2.59 -18.48 -1.69
CA LEU A 377 -3.64 -18.19 -2.64
C LEU A 377 -4.98 -18.47 -1.95
N PHE A 378 -5.73 -17.42 -1.67
CA PHE A 378 -6.98 -17.50 -0.90
C PHE A 378 -8.18 -17.09 -1.76
N ILE A 379 -9.25 -17.88 -1.69
CA ILE A 379 -10.56 -17.49 -2.22
C ILE A 379 -11.67 -17.76 -1.19
N CYS A 380 -12.74 -16.98 -1.25
CA CYS A 380 -13.99 -17.37 -0.61
C CYS A 380 -15.17 -17.16 -1.56
N ASP A 381 -16.15 -18.06 -1.47
CA ASP A 381 -17.47 -17.84 -2.08
C ASP A 381 -18.19 -16.71 -1.34
N GLY A 382 -19.10 -16.03 -2.03
CA GLY A 382 -19.90 -14.99 -1.42
C GLY A 382 -21.23 -14.78 -2.11
N ARG A 383 -22.10 -13.98 -1.50
CA ARG A 383 -23.40 -13.55 -2.04
C ARG A 383 -24.37 -14.68 -2.37
N VAL A 384 -24.13 -15.89 -1.84
CA VAL A 384 -25.00 -17.07 -2.02
C VAL A 384 -25.65 -17.41 -0.68
N GLU A 385 -26.93 -17.06 -0.54
CA GLU A 385 -27.69 -17.34 0.66
C GLU A 385 -27.75 -18.85 0.96
N GLY A 386 -27.55 -19.22 2.21
CA GLY A 386 -27.53 -20.61 2.65
C GLY A 386 -26.22 -21.38 2.39
N LEU A 387 -25.31 -20.84 1.57
CA LEU A 387 -24.01 -21.46 1.28
C LEU A 387 -22.86 -20.62 1.84
N SER A 388 -22.70 -19.41 1.33
CA SER A 388 -21.64 -18.48 1.75
C SER A 388 -22.04 -17.04 1.46
N LEU A 389 -21.97 -16.19 2.47
CA LEU A 389 -22.20 -14.75 2.30
C LEU A 389 -20.91 -13.98 1.95
N GLY A 390 -19.77 -14.68 1.92
CA GLY A 390 -18.49 -14.09 1.67
C GLY A 390 -17.87 -13.38 2.90
N ALA A 391 -16.81 -12.65 2.64
CA ALA A 391 -16.08 -11.91 3.67
C ALA A 391 -15.99 -10.42 3.33
N THR A 392 -15.96 -9.57 4.35
CA THR A 392 -15.47 -8.20 4.22
C THR A 392 -13.94 -8.22 4.09
N HIS A 393 -13.34 -7.14 3.63
CA HIS A 393 -11.88 -7.04 3.56
C HIS A 393 -11.25 -7.20 4.96
N ARG A 394 -11.86 -6.61 6.00
CA ARG A 394 -11.39 -6.75 7.39
C ARG A 394 -11.44 -8.19 7.88
N GLU A 395 -12.53 -8.92 7.61
CA GLU A 395 -12.63 -10.33 7.96
C GLU A 395 -11.63 -11.18 7.19
N ALA A 396 -11.41 -10.88 5.90
CA ALA A 396 -10.38 -11.54 5.10
C ALA A 396 -8.97 -11.29 5.67
N CYS A 397 -8.65 -10.04 6.06
CA CYS A 397 -7.39 -9.73 6.76
C CYS A 397 -7.24 -10.55 8.04
N ALA A 398 -8.29 -10.65 8.85
CA ALA A 398 -8.26 -11.40 10.11
C ALA A 398 -8.06 -12.91 9.89
N ILE A 399 -8.66 -13.47 8.84
CA ILE A 399 -8.44 -14.86 8.42
C ILE A 399 -7.00 -15.04 7.93
N LEU A 400 -6.52 -14.18 7.03
CA LEU A 400 -5.16 -14.27 6.49
C LEU A 400 -4.10 -14.11 7.60
N LYS A 401 -4.37 -13.27 8.59
CA LYS A 401 -3.52 -13.13 9.78
C LYS A 401 -3.45 -14.44 10.56
N SER A 402 -4.55 -15.18 10.73
CA SER A 402 -4.53 -16.51 11.37
C SER A 402 -3.77 -17.55 10.55
N LEU A 403 -3.72 -17.41 9.23
CA LEU A 403 -2.92 -18.24 8.33
C LEU A 403 -1.44 -17.84 8.29
N GLY A 404 -1.02 -16.83 9.07
CA GLY A 404 0.37 -16.38 9.16
C GLY A 404 0.81 -15.39 8.07
N CYS A 405 -0.12 -14.85 7.28
CA CYS A 405 0.22 -13.82 6.30
C CYS A 405 0.77 -12.56 6.97
N VAL A 406 1.83 -12.03 6.39
CA VAL A 406 2.38 -10.72 6.76
C VAL A 406 1.97 -9.63 5.78
N ASP A 407 1.89 -9.95 4.50
CA ASP A 407 1.38 -9.03 3.48
C ASP A 407 0.31 -9.74 2.63
N ALA A 408 -0.66 -8.98 2.14
CA ALA A 408 -1.72 -9.51 1.28
C ALA A 408 -2.25 -8.45 0.32
N LEU A 409 -2.53 -8.88 -0.91
CA LEU A 409 -3.09 -8.07 -2.00
C LEU A 409 -4.41 -8.67 -2.45
N LYS A 410 -5.44 -7.83 -2.54
CA LYS A 410 -6.70 -8.23 -3.19
C LYS A 410 -6.51 -8.32 -4.69
N LEU A 411 -6.97 -9.41 -5.27
CA LEU A 411 -7.13 -9.60 -6.71
C LEU A 411 -8.59 -9.35 -7.13
N ASP A 412 -8.93 -9.58 -8.38
CA ASP A 412 -10.31 -9.44 -8.81
C ASP A 412 -11.22 -10.42 -8.05
N GLY A 413 -12.38 -9.95 -7.66
CA GLY A 413 -13.32 -10.68 -6.82
C GLY A 413 -14.66 -10.90 -7.52
N GLY A 414 -15.69 -11.16 -6.72
CA GLY A 414 -17.02 -11.32 -7.25
C GLY A 414 -17.12 -12.50 -8.21
N GLY A 415 -17.70 -12.26 -9.38
CA GLY A 415 -17.89 -13.29 -10.42
C GLY A 415 -16.59 -13.85 -11.01
N SER A 416 -15.46 -13.16 -10.82
CA SER A 416 -14.14 -13.63 -11.27
C SER A 416 -13.49 -14.62 -10.32
N THR A 417 -13.95 -14.69 -9.07
CA THR A 417 -13.37 -15.56 -8.04
C THR A 417 -13.42 -17.02 -8.42
N ALA A 418 -12.25 -17.61 -8.61
CA ALA A 418 -12.13 -19.02 -8.98
C ALA A 418 -10.78 -19.59 -8.52
N MET A 419 -10.80 -20.89 -8.19
CA MET A 419 -9.61 -21.71 -7.96
C MET A 419 -9.77 -23.05 -8.64
N VAL A 420 -8.75 -23.48 -9.37
CA VAL A 420 -8.67 -24.82 -9.97
C VAL A 420 -7.47 -25.54 -9.38
N VAL A 421 -7.64 -26.79 -9.00
CA VAL A 421 -6.59 -27.62 -8.39
C VAL A 421 -6.55 -28.97 -9.13
N CYS A 422 -5.41 -29.36 -9.66
CA CYS A 422 -5.12 -30.65 -10.28
C CYS A 422 -6.28 -31.14 -11.17
N LYS A 423 -6.48 -30.48 -12.30
CA LYS A 423 -7.56 -30.81 -13.25
C LYS A 423 -7.33 -32.14 -13.94
#